data_38ba8d156dc8c7e28c1aa23866deef88
#
_entry.id   38ba8d156dc8c7e28c1aa23866deef88
#
_cell.length_a   1.000
_cell.length_b   1.000
_cell.length_c   1.000
_cell.angle_alpha   90.00
_cell.angle_beta   90.00
_cell.angle_gamma   90.00
#
_symmetry.space_group_name_H-M   'P 1'
#
loop_
_entity.id
_entity.type
_entity.pdbx_description
1 polymer ?
#
loop_
_entity_poly.entity_id
_entity_poly.type
_entity_poly.pdbx_seq_one_letter_code
_entity_poly.pdbx_strand_id
1 'polypeptide(L)'
;MPSANTYERPRPVREGPPPRRRKRRRRRRNPRPFLLLLLLALVIGGGLFVRRSLAPDGESIPVPDYVKQDFLTVNPYSRPGDELKSIRGVVIHYVGNPGTSAQANRNYFESLSAGTDETYASSHFVVGLEGEVVQCIPLTEIAYASNSRNEDTVSIEVCHPDETGEFGPETYKSEV
;
A
#
# COMPACT_ATOMS: atom_id res chain seq x y z
N MET A 1 0.21 59.18 94.28
CA MET A 1 -0.94 58.31 93.90
C MET A 1 -0.82 57.99 92.40
N PRO A 2 -0.57 56.74 92.08
CA PRO A 2 -0.40 56.36 90.68
C PRO A 2 -1.76 55.95 90.06
N SER A 3 -1.97 56.38 88.82
CA SER A 3 -3.08 56.19 87.97
C SER A 3 -3.22 54.73 87.52
N ALA A 4 -4.40 54.21 87.59
CA ALA A 4 -4.75 52.84 87.17
C ALA A 4 -4.73 52.73 85.62
N ASN A 5 -3.90 51.86 85.14
CA ASN A 5 -3.78 51.52 83.74
C ASN A 5 -4.83 50.46 83.40
N THR A 6 -5.88 50.85 82.66
CA THR A 6 -6.96 49.97 82.20
C THR A 6 -6.50 49.23 80.98
N TYR A 7 -6.22 47.95 81.05
CA TYR A 7 -5.81 47.09 79.99
C TYR A 7 -7.12 46.60 79.27
N GLU A 8 -7.48 47.15 78.10
CA GLU A 8 -8.53 46.69 77.25
C GLU A 8 -8.11 45.38 76.56
N ARG A 9 -8.84 44.30 76.80
CA ARG A 9 -8.64 43.03 76.06
C ARG A 9 -9.13 43.17 74.62
N PRO A 10 -8.31 42.74 73.65
CA PRO A 10 -8.75 42.74 72.22
C PRO A 10 -9.90 41.73 72.05
N ARG A 11 -10.91 42.13 71.27
CA ARG A 11 -12.09 41.28 70.94
C ARG A 11 -11.64 40.12 70.05
N PRO A 12 -12.17 38.89 70.22
CA PRO A 12 -11.89 37.75 69.37
C PRO A 12 -12.35 38.04 67.95
N VAL A 13 -11.45 37.86 66.98
CA VAL A 13 -11.76 37.94 65.54
C VAL A 13 -12.64 36.74 65.19
N ARG A 14 -13.85 36.94 64.74
CA ARG A 14 -14.72 35.90 64.21
C ARG A 14 -14.11 35.38 62.91
N GLU A 15 -13.57 34.22 62.94
CA GLU A 15 -13.21 33.50 61.71
C GLU A 15 -14.48 33.21 60.89
N GLY A 16 -14.47 33.67 59.67
CA GLY A 16 -15.56 33.38 58.72
C GLY A 16 -15.55 31.89 58.28
N PRO A 17 -16.67 31.36 57.87
CA PRO A 17 -16.77 29.93 57.49
C PRO A 17 -15.81 29.59 56.36
N PRO A 18 -15.18 28.42 56.35
CA PRO A 18 -14.20 28.02 55.35
C PRO A 18 -14.84 27.96 53.96
N PRO A 19 -14.08 28.28 52.89
CA PRO A 19 -14.60 28.32 51.53
C PRO A 19 -15.09 26.91 51.13
N ARG A 20 -16.38 26.85 50.71
CA ARG A 20 -16.94 25.59 50.21
C ARG A 20 -16.20 25.11 48.97
N ARG A 21 -15.46 23.99 49.08
CA ARG A 21 -14.83 23.30 47.97
C ARG A 21 -15.89 22.94 46.92
N ARG A 22 -15.87 23.65 45.77
CA ARG A 22 -16.70 23.31 44.60
C ARG A 22 -16.24 21.93 44.09
N LYS A 23 -17.04 20.90 44.31
CA LYS A 23 -16.85 19.57 43.69
C LYS A 23 -16.92 19.76 42.17
N ARG A 24 -15.76 19.69 41.47
CA ARG A 24 -15.71 19.59 40.02
C ARG A 24 -16.52 18.35 39.60
N ARG A 25 -17.72 18.57 39.08
CA ARG A 25 -18.48 17.50 38.39
C ARG A 25 -17.64 17.01 37.21
N ARG A 26 -16.99 15.85 37.38
CA ARG A 26 -16.41 15.10 36.24
C ARG A 26 -17.56 14.80 35.27
N ARG A 27 -17.63 15.54 34.17
CA ARG A 27 -18.50 15.20 33.04
C ARG A 27 -18.12 13.80 32.58
N ARG A 28 -18.93 12.79 32.93
CA ARG A 28 -18.80 11.46 32.34
C ARG A 28 -19.00 11.64 30.82
N ARG A 29 -17.90 11.61 30.08
CA ARG A 29 -17.96 11.54 28.62
C ARG A 29 -18.69 10.24 28.29
N ASN A 30 -19.84 10.36 27.64
CA ASN A 30 -20.61 9.20 27.19
C ASN A 30 -19.78 8.52 26.06
N PRO A 31 -19.31 7.27 26.20
CA PRO A 31 -18.47 6.62 25.21
C PRO A 31 -19.24 6.16 23.96
N ARG A 32 -20.60 6.24 24.01
CA ARG A 32 -21.46 5.76 22.92
C ARG A 32 -21.15 6.34 21.54
N PRO A 33 -20.95 7.69 21.35
CA PRO A 33 -20.64 8.22 20.04
C PRO A 33 -19.29 7.75 19.52
N PHE A 34 -18.29 7.56 20.40
CA PHE A 34 -16.97 7.07 20.01
C PHE A 34 -17.03 5.59 19.58
N LEU A 35 -17.80 4.76 20.30
CA LEU A 35 -17.99 3.35 19.94
C LEU A 35 -18.72 3.19 18.60
N LEU A 36 -19.72 4.03 18.32
CA LEU A 36 -20.43 4.05 17.03
C LEU A 36 -19.52 4.44 15.88
N LEU A 37 -18.64 5.44 16.05
CA LEU A 37 -17.66 5.83 15.04
C LEU A 37 -16.65 4.73 14.77
N LEU A 38 -16.21 4.02 15.79
CA LEU A 38 -15.27 2.91 15.66
C LEU A 38 -15.89 1.72 14.92
N LEU A 39 -17.14 1.38 15.24
CA LEU A 39 -17.91 0.35 14.53
C LEU A 39 -18.14 0.75 13.07
N LEU A 40 -18.49 2.00 12.79
CA LEU A 40 -18.66 2.49 11.43
C LEU A 40 -17.35 2.41 10.63
N ALA A 41 -16.21 2.77 11.23
CA ALA A 41 -14.89 2.65 10.62
C ALA A 41 -14.52 1.19 10.32
N LEU A 42 -14.84 0.26 11.23
CA LEU A 42 -14.63 -1.17 11.02
C LEU A 42 -15.53 -1.74 9.91
N VAL A 43 -16.78 -1.32 9.83
CA VAL A 43 -17.69 -1.75 8.76
C VAL A 43 -17.26 -1.21 7.40
N ILE A 44 -16.86 0.07 7.33
CA ILE A 44 -16.37 0.68 6.09
C ILE A 44 -15.03 0.07 5.70
N GLY A 45 -14.07 -0.04 6.62
CA GLY A 45 -12.76 -0.63 6.36
C GLY A 45 -12.85 -2.11 6.00
N GLY A 46 -13.66 -2.89 6.73
CA GLY A 46 -13.92 -4.29 6.43
C GLY A 46 -14.65 -4.46 5.09
N GLY A 47 -15.65 -3.62 4.80
CA GLY A 47 -16.36 -3.65 3.52
C GLY A 47 -15.48 -3.35 2.32
N LEU A 48 -14.58 -2.36 2.44
CA LEU A 48 -13.59 -2.03 1.40
C LEU A 48 -12.56 -3.15 1.22
N PHE A 49 -12.09 -3.75 2.32
CA PHE A 49 -11.16 -4.88 2.28
C PHE A 49 -11.79 -6.11 1.62
N VAL A 50 -13.00 -6.49 2.03
CA VAL A 50 -13.74 -7.62 1.45
C VAL A 50 -14.06 -7.36 -0.02
N ARG A 51 -14.48 -6.12 -0.40
CA ARG A 51 -14.74 -5.77 -1.79
C ARG A 51 -13.48 -5.87 -2.66
N ARG A 52 -12.31 -5.47 -2.12
CA ARG A 52 -11.02 -5.60 -2.82
C ARG A 52 -10.58 -7.06 -2.95
N SER A 53 -10.87 -7.90 -1.95
CA SER A 53 -10.53 -9.33 -1.96
C SER A 53 -11.48 -10.19 -2.77
N LEU A 54 -12.72 -9.72 -3.00
CA LEU A 54 -13.77 -10.40 -3.78
C LEU A 54 -14.06 -9.69 -5.12
N ALA A 55 -13.33 -8.60 -5.45
CA ALA A 55 -13.39 -8.10 -6.81
C ALA A 55 -12.95 -9.24 -7.72
N PRO A 56 -13.77 -9.70 -8.67
CA PRO A 56 -13.30 -10.63 -9.70
C PRO A 56 -12.08 -9.96 -10.32
N ASP A 57 -11.00 -10.73 -10.49
CA ASP A 57 -9.86 -10.29 -11.31
C ASP A 57 -10.47 -9.68 -12.56
N GLY A 58 -10.34 -8.35 -12.72
CA GLY A 58 -11.12 -7.56 -13.66
C GLY A 58 -11.10 -8.23 -14.99
N GLU A 59 -12.23 -8.28 -15.67
CA GLU A 59 -12.52 -9.08 -16.88
C GLU A 59 -11.24 -9.20 -17.73
N SER A 60 -10.58 -10.36 -17.61
CA SER A 60 -9.23 -10.53 -18.11
C SER A 60 -9.26 -10.38 -19.62
N ILE A 61 -8.54 -9.39 -20.13
CA ILE A 61 -8.29 -9.32 -21.58
C ILE A 61 -7.66 -10.66 -21.97
N PRO A 62 -8.29 -11.43 -22.86
CA PRO A 62 -7.80 -12.76 -23.19
C PRO A 62 -6.39 -12.66 -23.80
N VAL A 63 -5.51 -13.50 -23.33
CA VAL A 63 -4.16 -13.69 -23.89
C VAL A 63 -4.07 -15.03 -24.59
N PRO A 64 -3.13 -15.19 -25.55
CA PRO A 64 -2.92 -16.47 -26.23
C PRO A 64 -2.64 -17.64 -25.26
N ASP A 65 -3.05 -18.86 -25.63
CA ASP A 65 -2.92 -20.06 -24.79
C ASP A 65 -1.46 -20.41 -24.44
N TYR A 66 -0.48 -19.96 -25.24
CA TYR A 66 0.93 -20.18 -24.94
C TYR A 66 1.47 -19.28 -23.83
N VAL A 67 0.73 -18.25 -23.42
CA VAL A 67 1.12 -17.35 -22.33
C VAL A 67 0.76 -18.02 -21.00
N LYS A 68 1.78 -18.29 -20.17
CA LYS A 68 1.57 -18.76 -18.82
C LYS A 68 1.11 -17.59 -17.92
N GLN A 69 -0.12 -17.63 -17.45
CA GLN A 69 -0.59 -16.66 -16.45
C GLN A 69 -0.10 -17.08 -15.05
N ASP A 70 0.78 -16.28 -14.45
CA ASP A 70 1.35 -16.47 -13.11
C ASP A 70 1.37 -15.10 -12.40
N PHE A 71 0.17 -14.61 -12.03
CA PHE A 71 0.01 -13.28 -11.49
C PHE A 71 0.70 -13.11 -10.14
N LEU A 72 1.28 -11.93 -9.96
CA LEU A 72 1.87 -11.50 -8.69
C LEU A 72 0.78 -11.34 -7.63
N THR A 73 1.14 -11.57 -6.38
CA THR A 73 0.30 -11.20 -5.24
C THR A 73 0.11 -9.68 -5.20
N VAL A 74 -1.12 -9.20 -4.96
CA VAL A 74 -1.39 -7.76 -4.83
C VAL A 74 -0.63 -7.20 -3.64
N ASN A 75 0.25 -6.22 -3.90
CA ASN A 75 1.10 -5.58 -2.90
C ASN A 75 1.53 -4.18 -3.38
N PRO A 76 1.98 -3.27 -2.49
CA PRO A 76 2.34 -1.91 -2.87
C PRO A 76 3.56 -1.78 -3.78
N TYR A 77 4.46 -2.78 -3.85
CA TYR A 77 5.78 -2.66 -4.45
C TYR A 77 5.88 -3.21 -5.88
N SER A 78 5.09 -4.23 -6.23
CA SER A 78 5.15 -4.84 -7.56
C SER A 78 3.80 -5.02 -8.24
N ARG A 79 2.68 -5.14 -7.51
CA ARG A 79 1.33 -5.20 -8.08
C ARG A 79 0.36 -4.39 -7.21
N PRO A 80 0.22 -3.07 -7.42
CA PRO A 80 -0.66 -2.23 -6.58
C PRO A 80 -2.14 -2.57 -6.72
N GLY A 81 -2.55 -3.19 -7.84
CA GLY A 81 -3.94 -3.47 -8.17
C GLY A 81 -4.71 -2.22 -8.61
N ASP A 82 -3.98 -1.20 -9.08
CA ASP A 82 -4.57 0.01 -9.63
C ASP A 82 -4.96 -0.21 -11.09
N GLU A 83 -6.08 0.37 -11.51
CA GLU A 83 -6.66 0.19 -12.84
C GLU A 83 -5.80 0.81 -13.96
N LEU A 84 -5.51 0.03 -15.00
CA LEU A 84 -4.97 0.52 -16.28
C LEU A 84 -6.12 1.05 -17.14
N LYS A 85 -6.32 2.35 -17.14
CA LYS A 85 -7.48 3.01 -17.76
C LYS A 85 -7.51 2.93 -19.27
N SER A 86 -6.35 2.84 -19.91
CA SER A 86 -6.25 2.73 -21.38
C SER A 86 -4.87 2.19 -21.76
N ILE A 87 -4.78 1.46 -22.86
CA ILE A 87 -3.52 1.01 -23.44
C ILE A 87 -3.24 1.90 -24.65
N ARG A 88 -2.21 2.74 -24.57
CA ARG A 88 -1.76 3.65 -25.64
C ARG A 88 -0.43 3.24 -26.26
N GLY A 89 0.25 2.28 -25.65
CA GLY A 89 1.53 1.79 -26.15
C GLY A 89 2.00 0.55 -25.41
N VAL A 90 3.00 -0.07 -26.00
CA VAL A 90 3.77 -1.15 -25.39
C VAL A 90 5.18 -0.63 -25.16
N VAL A 91 5.75 -0.90 -23.98
CA VAL A 91 7.13 -0.59 -23.66
C VAL A 91 7.89 -1.90 -23.49
N ILE A 92 8.93 -2.06 -24.26
CA ILE A 92 9.81 -3.23 -24.23
C ILE A 92 11.09 -2.84 -23.50
N HIS A 93 11.43 -3.60 -22.49
CA HIS A 93 12.67 -3.51 -21.73
C HIS A 93 13.43 -4.84 -21.86
N TYR A 94 14.72 -4.81 -21.65
CA TYR A 94 15.48 -6.02 -21.38
C TYR A 94 15.76 -6.11 -19.87
N VAL A 95 15.78 -7.32 -19.32
CA VAL A 95 16.06 -7.55 -17.91
C VAL A 95 17.47 -7.09 -17.55
N GLY A 96 17.66 -6.55 -16.34
CA GLY A 96 18.96 -6.05 -15.87
C GLY A 96 19.98 -7.14 -15.48
N ASN A 97 19.59 -8.41 -15.51
CA ASN A 97 20.38 -9.58 -15.05
C ASN A 97 20.40 -10.66 -16.14
N PRO A 98 21.41 -10.68 -17.01
CA PRO A 98 21.51 -11.63 -18.11
C PRO A 98 21.52 -13.10 -17.63
N GLY A 99 21.09 -14.01 -18.51
CA GLY A 99 21.06 -15.44 -18.23
C GLY A 99 19.96 -15.91 -17.29
N THR A 100 19.03 -15.03 -16.91
CA THR A 100 17.90 -15.41 -16.04
C THR A 100 16.65 -15.77 -16.86
N SER A 101 15.85 -16.73 -16.34
CA SER A 101 14.60 -17.15 -16.99
C SER A 101 13.44 -16.19 -16.70
N ALA A 102 12.35 -16.28 -17.50
CA ALA A 102 11.12 -15.55 -17.24
C ALA A 102 10.58 -15.81 -15.82
N GLN A 103 10.59 -17.05 -15.38
CA GLN A 103 10.13 -17.42 -14.04
C GLN A 103 11.00 -16.81 -12.93
N ALA A 104 12.32 -16.72 -13.11
CA ALA A 104 13.21 -16.10 -12.13
C ALA A 104 12.89 -14.60 -11.98
N ASN A 105 12.66 -13.89 -13.08
CA ASN A 105 12.27 -12.47 -13.07
C ASN A 105 10.89 -12.26 -12.46
N ARG A 106 9.91 -13.11 -12.80
CA ARG A 106 8.59 -13.10 -12.12
C ARG A 106 8.73 -13.28 -10.60
N ASN A 107 9.57 -14.21 -10.16
CA ASN A 107 9.79 -14.47 -8.74
C ASN A 107 10.53 -13.31 -8.05
N TYR A 108 11.42 -12.64 -8.77
CA TYR A 108 12.01 -11.39 -8.25
C TYR A 108 10.93 -10.33 -7.99
N PHE A 109 10.01 -10.09 -8.91
CA PHE A 109 8.90 -9.15 -8.69
C PHE A 109 8.01 -9.57 -7.50
N GLU A 110 7.76 -10.88 -7.33
CA GLU A 110 7.01 -11.38 -6.16
C GLU A 110 7.75 -11.09 -4.85
N SER A 111 9.09 -11.24 -4.83
CA SER A 111 9.88 -11.03 -3.62
C SER A 111 9.83 -9.59 -3.11
N LEU A 112 9.58 -8.62 -3.98
CA LEU A 112 9.40 -7.21 -3.61
C LEU A 112 8.21 -6.97 -2.68
N SER A 113 7.24 -7.90 -2.67
CA SER A 113 6.10 -7.87 -1.74
C SER A 113 6.52 -7.81 -0.26
N ALA A 114 7.74 -8.27 0.07
CA ALA A 114 8.30 -8.18 1.42
C ALA A 114 8.62 -6.73 1.85
N GLY A 115 8.78 -5.81 0.89
CA GLY A 115 9.01 -4.37 1.16
C GLY A 115 10.36 -4.06 1.81
N THR A 116 11.34 -4.98 1.76
CA THR A 116 12.63 -4.81 2.44
C THR A 116 13.51 -3.75 1.81
N ASP A 117 13.43 -3.57 0.49
CA ASP A 117 14.34 -2.72 -0.29
C ASP A 117 13.67 -1.43 -0.79
N GLU A 118 12.39 -1.22 -0.46
CA GLU A 118 11.57 -0.10 -0.96
C GLU A 118 11.62 0.07 -2.49
N THR A 119 11.93 -1.03 -3.22
CA THR A 119 12.01 -1.05 -4.68
C THR A 119 10.63 -1.27 -5.27
N TYR A 120 10.28 -0.44 -6.25
CA TYR A 120 9.04 -0.54 -7.02
C TYR A 120 9.37 -0.99 -8.43
N ALA A 121 9.08 -2.25 -8.76
CA ALA A 121 9.34 -2.79 -10.09
C ALA A 121 8.40 -3.94 -10.41
N SER A 122 7.93 -3.97 -11.65
CA SER A 122 7.18 -5.10 -12.23
C SER A 122 7.00 -4.91 -13.72
N SER A 123 6.51 -5.96 -14.40
CA SER A 123 6.11 -5.89 -15.79
C SER A 123 4.82 -6.71 -15.99
N HIS A 124 4.07 -6.41 -17.06
CA HIS A 124 2.91 -7.23 -17.42
C HIS A 124 3.33 -8.60 -17.91
N PHE A 125 4.36 -8.64 -18.75
CA PHE A 125 4.90 -9.87 -19.32
C PHE A 125 6.42 -9.97 -19.12
N VAL A 126 6.90 -11.19 -19.05
CA VAL A 126 8.32 -11.51 -19.16
C VAL A 126 8.46 -12.57 -20.24
N VAL A 127 9.33 -12.31 -21.24
CA VAL A 127 9.71 -13.26 -22.29
C VAL A 127 11.03 -13.90 -21.90
N GLY A 128 11.07 -15.21 -21.84
CA GLY A 128 12.23 -15.98 -21.40
C GLY A 128 13.22 -16.32 -22.51
N LEU A 129 14.32 -16.96 -22.10
CA LEU A 129 15.42 -17.32 -23.01
C LEU A 129 15.02 -18.35 -24.07
N GLU A 130 14.07 -19.23 -23.76
CA GLU A 130 13.55 -20.27 -24.65
C GLU A 130 12.26 -19.81 -25.36
N GLY A 131 11.91 -18.53 -25.25
CA GLY A 131 10.71 -17.95 -25.83
C GLY A 131 9.43 -18.17 -25.02
N GLU A 132 9.52 -18.73 -23.82
CA GLU A 132 8.38 -18.82 -22.91
C GLU A 132 7.91 -17.43 -22.47
N VAL A 133 6.60 -17.25 -22.39
CA VAL A 133 5.99 -15.97 -21.98
C VAL A 133 5.22 -16.16 -20.68
N VAL A 134 5.56 -15.37 -19.68
CA VAL A 134 4.90 -15.35 -18.36
C VAL A 134 4.17 -14.01 -18.19
N GLN A 135 2.86 -14.06 -17.97
CA GLN A 135 2.08 -12.88 -17.59
C GLN A 135 2.08 -12.73 -16.07
N CYS A 136 2.64 -11.61 -15.60
CA CYS A 136 2.81 -11.29 -14.18
C CYS A 136 1.69 -10.39 -13.63
N ILE A 137 1.10 -9.55 -14.47
CA ILE A 137 0.04 -8.60 -14.11
C ILE A 137 -1.08 -8.64 -15.15
N PRO A 138 -2.36 -8.63 -14.73
CA PRO A 138 -3.49 -8.49 -15.66
C PRO A 138 -3.40 -7.23 -16.50
N LEU A 139 -3.83 -7.29 -17.77
CA LEU A 139 -3.84 -6.12 -18.67
C LEU A 139 -4.84 -5.02 -18.27
N THR A 140 -5.61 -5.25 -17.22
CA THR A 140 -6.52 -4.28 -16.61
C THR A 140 -5.89 -3.51 -15.45
N GLU A 141 -4.65 -3.88 -15.05
CA GLU A 141 -3.93 -3.26 -13.94
C GLU A 141 -2.63 -2.62 -14.42
N ILE A 142 -2.12 -1.62 -13.68
CA ILE A 142 -0.82 -1.00 -13.97
C ILE A 142 0.35 -1.88 -13.50
N ALA A 143 1.48 -1.78 -14.21
CA ALA A 143 2.78 -2.29 -13.78
C ALA A 143 3.74 -1.15 -13.46
N TYR A 144 4.73 -1.37 -12.59
CA TYR A 144 5.78 -0.41 -12.28
C TYR A 144 7.01 -0.61 -13.19
N ALA A 145 6.89 -0.22 -14.46
CA ALA A 145 7.93 -0.41 -15.47
C ALA A 145 8.40 0.89 -16.14
N SER A 146 7.51 1.86 -16.29
CA SER A 146 7.71 2.98 -17.24
C SER A 146 7.43 4.35 -16.61
N ASN A 147 7.55 4.47 -15.29
CA ASN A 147 7.35 5.71 -14.53
C ASN A 147 6.00 6.38 -14.85
N SER A 148 6.02 7.58 -15.41
CA SER A 148 4.80 8.34 -15.75
C SER A 148 3.93 7.68 -16.84
N ARG A 149 4.44 6.65 -17.53
CA ARG A 149 3.71 5.89 -18.54
C ARG A 149 3.09 4.60 -17.99
N ASN A 150 3.24 4.30 -16.70
CA ASN A 150 2.60 3.13 -16.07
C ASN A 150 1.07 3.16 -16.23
N GLU A 151 0.45 4.34 -16.31
CA GLU A 151 -1.00 4.50 -16.37
C GLU A 151 -1.61 4.21 -17.75
N ASP A 152 -0.78 4.12 -18.81
CA ASP A 152 -1.27 4.03 -20.19
C ASP A 152 -0.45 3.09 -21.09
N THR A 153 0.42 2.25 -20.51
CA THR A 153 1.24 1.31 -21.29
C THR A 153 1.22 -0.11 -20.69
N VAL A 154 1.31 -1.08 -21.59
CA VAL A 154 1.69 -2.46 -21.26
C VAL A 154 3.20 -2.58 -21.34
N SER A 155 3.83 -3.25 -20.39
CA SER A 155 5.27 -3.47 -20.34
C SER A 155 5.62 -4.92 -20.56
N ILE A 156 6.73 -5.15 -21.25
CA ILE A 156 7.31 -6.47 -21.52
C ILE A 156 8.79 -6.41 -21.13
N GLU A 157 9.21 -7.29 -20.25
CA GLU A 157 10.62 -7.53 -19.93
C GLU A 157 11.12 -8.71 -20.75
N VAL A 158 12.24 -8.53 -21.45
CA VAL A 158 12.80 -9.54 -22.35
C VAL A 158 14.12 -10.05 -21.79
N CYS A 159 14.22 -11.36 -21.60
CA CYS A 159 15.43 -12.02 -21.14
C CYS A 159 16.46 -12.12 -22.26
N HIS A 160 17.72 -11.98 -21.91
CA HIS A 160 18.86 -12.15 -22.82
C HIS A 160 19.95 -13.00 -22.18
N PRO A 161 20.76 -13.73 -22.99
CA PRO A 161 21.65 -14.75 -22.46
C PRO A 161 22.88 -14.20 -21.76
N ASP A 162 23.39 -13.05 -22.17
CA ASP A 162 24.67 -12.49 -21.71
C ASP A 162 24.70 -10.96 -21.70
N GLU A 163 25.83 -10.38 -21.36
CA GLU A 163 26.05 -8.95 -21.19
C GLU A 163 25.97 -8.13 -22.50
N THR A 164 25.85 -8.77 -23.66
CA THR A 164 25.69 -8.06 -24.94
C THR A 164 24.32 -7.39 -25.07
N GLY A 165 23.32 -7.93 -24.36
CA GLY A 165 21.93 -7.50 -24.47
C GLY A 165 21.24 -7.98 -25.76
N GLU A 166 21.89 -8.83 -26.56
CA GLU A 166 21.29 -9.42 -27.75
C GLU A 166 20.32 -10.54 -27.36
N PHE A 167 19.12 -10.52 -27.95
CA PHE A 167 18.11 -11.55 -27.70
C PHE A 167 18.42 -12.81 -28.49
N GLY A 168 18.17 -13.96 -27.87
CA GLY A 168 18.22 -15.24 -28.57
C GLY A 168 17.13 -15.35 -29.65
N PRO A 169 17.30 -16.24 -30.66
CA PRO A 169 16.34 -16.39 -31.74
C PRO A 169 14.93 -16.78 -31.27
N GLU A 170 14.81 -17.59 -30.24
CA GLU A 170 13.51 -18.03 -29.68
C GLU A 170 12.86 -16.92 -28.88
N THR A 171 13.64 -16.16 -28.10
CA THR A 171 13.19 -14.97 -27.39
C THR A 171 12.62 -13.94 -28.37
N TYR A 172 13.37 -13.64 -29.43
CA TYR A 172 12.97 -12.67 -30.46
C TYR A 172 11.66 -13.04 -31.17
N LYS A 173 11.44 -14.33 -31.49
CA LYS A 173 10.20 -14.81 -32.10
C LYS A 173 8.98 -14.62 -31.23
N SER A 174 9.13 -14.67 -29.90
CA SER A 174 8.04 -14.52 -28.95
C SER A 174 7.75 -13.07 -28.59
N GLU A 175 8.69 -12.15 -28.89
CA GLU A 175 8.54 -10.71 -28.70
C GLU A 175 7.73 -10.05 -29.82
N VAL A 176 7.84 -10.55 -31.07
CA VAL A 176 7.20 -9.98 -32.26
C VAL A 176 5.93 -10.71 -32.63
#